data_a4cf3dc4644d647b8df1732f96c88719
#
_entry.id   a4cf3dc4644d647b8df1732f96c88719
#
_cell.length_a   1.000
_cell.length_b   1.000
_cell.length_c   1.000
_cell.angle_alpha   90.00
_cell.angle_beta   90.00
_cell.angle_gamma   90.00
#
_symmetry.space_group_name_H-M   'P 1'
#
loop_
_entity.id
_entity.type
_entity.pdbx_description
1 polymer ?
#
loop_
_entity_poly.entity_id
_entity_poly.type
_entity_poly.pdbx_seq_one_letter_code
_entity_poly.pdbx_strand_id
1 'polypeptide(L)'
;MRITDLLKKSGIALGVKVADKSEAIDKLVSLHEKCGNLKDVKAYKEGILNREELGTTAVGMEVAIPHAKSEAVKAPALTAITVPDGVDYDSPDGKPCKLLFMIAATTDGDVHLEVLARLMQLLMHEDFTAKLKAAKTPEEFISIIDARETEKFPDEPKAEVPAKKGYRVLAITACPTGIAHTYMAARSEEHTS
;
A
#
# COMPACT_ATOMS: atom_id res chain seq x y z
N MET A 1 7.95 -7.19 -0.03
CA MET A 1 6.82 -7.56 0.88
C MET A 1 5.54 -7.60 0.07
N ARG A 2 4.74 -8.66 0.19
CA ARG A 2 3.49 -8.79 -0.58
C ARG A 2 2.35 -8.01 0.09
N ILE A 3 1.41 -7.51 -0.70
CA ILE A 3 0.17 -6.88 -0.20
C ILE A 3 -0.62 -7.87 0.65
N THR A 4 -0.65 -9.14 0.24
CA THR A 4 -1.36 -10.21 0.95
C THR A 4 -0.74 -10.58 2.30
N ASP A 5 0.53 -10.25 2.56
CA ASP A 5 1.16 -10.41 3.89
C ASP A 5 0.60 -9.39 4.90
N LEU A 6 0.18 -8.22 4.41
CA LEU A 6 -0.30 -7.11 5.23
C LEU A 6 -1.83 -7.08 5.35
N LEU A 7 -2.56 -7.65 4.39
CA LEU A 7 -4.01 -7.62 4.31
C LEU A 7 -4.61 -8.92 4.85
N LYS A 8 -5.09 -8.89 6.08
CA LYS A 8 -5.77 -10.02 6.70
C LYS A 8 -7.25 -10.06 6.32
N LYS A 9 -7.87 -11.23 6.29
CA LYS A 9 -9.31 -11.39 6.05
C LYS A 9 -10.17 -10.55 7.00
N SER A 10 -9.78 -10.46 8.27
CA SER A 10 -10.44 -9.63 9.29
C SER A 10 -10.33 -8.12 9.02
N GLY A 11 -9.41 -7.70 8.17
CA GLY A 11 -9.19 -6.32 7.74
C GLY A 11 -9.98 -5.95 6.47
N ILE A 12 -10.87 -6.83 5.99
CA ILE A 12 -11.66 -6.58 4.78
C ILE A 12 -13.14 -6.53 5.12
N ALA A 13 -13.84 -5.50 4.65
CA ALA A 13 -15.29 -5.42 4.71
C ALA A 13 -15.86 -5.06 3.33
N LEU A 14 -16.71 -5.92 2.80
CA LEU A 14 -17.28 -5.78 1.46
C LEU A 14 -18.74 -5.33 1.53
N GLY A 15 -19.17 -4.53 0.54
CA GLY A 15 -20.55 -4.06 0.45
C GLY A 15 -20.94 -3.11 1.59
N VAL A 16 -20.00 -2.32 2.10
CA VAL A 16 -20.22 -1.40 3.20
C VAL A 16 -21.05 -0.20 2.73
N LYS A 17 -21.95 0.29 3.56
CA LYS A 17 -22.63 1.56 3.37
C LYS A 17 -22.02 2.58 4.32
N VAL A 18 -21.63 3.71 3.78
CA VAL A 18 -21.09 4.87 4.51
C VAL A 18 -21.71 6.13 3.93
N ALA A 19 -21.99 7.11 4.79
CA ALA A 19 -22.63 8.35 4.39
C ALA A 19 -21.61 9.35 3.80
N ASP A 20 -20.38 9.36 4.33
CA ASP A 20 -19.36 10.33 3.97
C ASP A 20 -17.93 9.79 4.15
N LYS A 21 -16.96 10.62 3.79
CA LYS A 21 -15.54 10.35 3.92
C LYS A 21 -15.12 10.02 5.35
N SER A 22 -15.67 10.70 6.34
CA SER A 22 -15.34 10.49 7.76
C SER A 22 -15.78 9.10 8.21
N GLU A 23 -16.99 8.68 7.85
CA GLU A 23 -17.50 7.35 8.18
C GLU A 23 -16.71 6.24 7.47
N ALA A 24 -16.29 6.48 6.23
CA ALA A 24 -15.41 5.55 5.51
C ALA A 24 -14.06 5.37 6.21
N ILE A 25 -13.45 6.46 6.68
CA ILE A 25 -12.21 6.44 7.47
C ILE A 25 -12.45 5.68 8.79
N ASP A 26 -13.53 5.98 9.50
CA ASP A 26 -13.86 5.30 10.76
C ASP A 26 -14.01 3.79 10.59
N LYS A 27 -14.64 3.39 9.50
CA LYS A 27 -14.79 1.98 9.18
C LYS A 27 -13.43 1.30 8.97
N LEU A 28 -12.54 1.91 8.20
CA LEU A 28 -11.20 1.38 7.94
C LEU A 28 -10.35 1.35 9.22
N VAL A 29 -10.40 2.39 10.06
CA VAL A 29 -9.71 2.43 11.35
C VAL A 29 -10.23 1.32 12.28
N SER A 30 -11.55 1.09 12.32
CA SER A 30 -12.14 0.01 13.12
C SER A 30 -11.67 -1.38 12.68
N LEU A 31 -11.40 -1.57 11.38
CA LEU A 31 -10.83 -2.82 10.87
C LEU A 31 -9.38 -3.01 11.32
N HIS A 32 -8.57 -1.94 11.33
CA HIS A 32 -7.22 -1.99 11.90
C HIS A 32 -7.22 -2.33 13.39
N GLU A 33 -8.16 -1.75 14.15
CA GLU A 33 -8.36 -2.07 15.57
C GLU A 33 -8.68 -3.56 15.75
N LYS A 34 -9.65 -4.09 15.00
CA LYS A 34 -10.03 -5.52 15.00
C LYS A 34 -8.86 -6.45 14.65
N CYS A 35 -7.98 -6.01 13.76
CA CYS A 35 -6.78 -6.75 13.40
C CYS A 35 -5.68 -6.68 14.46
N GLY A 36 -5.82 -5.84 15.48
CA GLY A 36 -4.86 -5.66 16.56
C GLY A 36 -3.59 -4.91 16.17
N ASN A 37 -3.63 -4.16 15.07
CA ASN A 37 -2.47 -3.45 14.51
C ASN A 37 -2.14 -2.14 15.22
N LEU A 38 -3.11 -1.58 15.96
CA LEU A 38 -2.97 -0.27 16.59
C LEU A 38 -2.66 -0.39 18.08
N LYS A 39 -1.82 0.52 18.57
CA LYS A 39 -1.57 0.78 20.00
C LYS A 39 -2.57 1.80 20.55
N ASP A 40 -2.85 2.83 19.72
CA ASP A 40 -3.77 3.92 20.02
C ASP A 40 -4.59 4.24 18.76
N VAL A 41 -5.89 3.91 18.84
CA VAL A 41 -6.83 4.09 17.72
C VAL A 41 -7.09 5.56 17.44
N LYS A 42 -7.20 6.38 18.49
CA LYS A 42 -7.49 7.82 18.37
C LYS A 42 -6.32 8.56 17.72
N ALA A 43 -5.12 8.32 18.24
CA ALA A 43 -3.90 8.93 17.69
C ALA A 43 -3.66 8.53 16.23
N TYR A 44 -3.95 7.27 15.86
CA TYR A 44 -3.85 6.83 14.48
C TYR A 44 -4.89 7.52 13.58
N LYS A 45 -6.17 7.58 14.02
CA LYS A 45 -7.24 8.28 13.28
C LYS A 45 -6.89 9.74 13.05
N GLU A 46 -6.38 10.44 14.08
CA GLU A 46 -5.93 11.83 13.98
C GLU A 46 -4.82 11.97 12.93
N GLY A 47 -3.85 11.05 12.90
CA GLY A 47 -2.82 11.02 11.87
C GLY A 47 -3.36 10.88 10.45
N ILE A 48 -4.40 10.05 10.25
CA ILE A 48 -5.10 9.93 8.96
C ILE A 48 -5.78 11.25 8.58
N LEU A 49 -6.52 11.87 9.52
CA LEU A 49 -7.23 13.12 9.26
C LEU A 49 -6.27 14.25 8.91
N ASN A 50 -5.18 14.41 9.68
CA ASN A 50 -4.13 15.39 9.39
C ASN A 50 -3.49 15.17 8.01
N ARG A 51 -3.33 13.90 7.58
CA ARG A 51 -2.85 13.58 6.23
C ARG A 51 -3.86 13.98 5.15
N GLU A 52 -5.14 13.77 5.38
CA GLU A 52 -6.22 14.15 4.46
C GLU A 52 -6.39 15.68 4.33
N GLU A 53 -6.10 16.46 5.37
CA GLU A 53 -6.11 17.93 5.33
C GLU A 53 -5.04 18.50 4.39
N LEU A 54 -3.93 17.79 4.19
CA LEU A 54 -2.88 18.18 3.24
C LEU A 54 -3.28 17.96 1.77
N GLY A 55 -4.36 17.25 1.55
CA GLY A 55 -4.90 16.91 0.24
C GLY A 55 -5.47 15.50 0.24
N THR A 56 -6.49 15.30 -0.59
CA THR A 56 -7.16 14.01 -0.70
C THR A 56 -6.22 12.87 -1.05
N THR A 57 -6.44 11.71 -0.46
CA THR A 57 -5.75 10.47 -0.84
C THR A 57 -6.55 9.63 -1.85
N ALA A 58 -7.62 10.16 -2.41
CA ALA A 58 -8.26 9.59 -3.58
C ALA A 58 -7.35 9.74 -4.81
N VAL A 59 -7.27 8.68 -5.60
CA VAL A 59 -6.34 8.58 -6.75
C VAL A 59 -7.06 8.61 -8.10
N GLY A 60 -8.37 8.80 -8.09
CA GLY A 60 -9.24 8.62 -9.26
C GLY A 60 -9.66 7.17 -9.44
N MET A 61 -10.36 6.86 -10.51
CA MET A 61 -10.84 5.51 -10.87
C MET A 61 -11.69 4.85 -9.77
N GLU A 62 -12.42 5.67 -9.00
CA GLU A 62 -13.24 5.22 -7.86
C GLU A 62 -12.44 4.61 -6.69
N VAL A 63 -11.15 4.98 -6.54
CA VAL A 63 -10.24 4.44 -5.54
C VAL A 63 -9.70 5.52 -4.62
N ALA A 64 -9.61 5.21 -3.31
CA ALA A 64 -8.89 6.03 -2.33
C ALA A 64 -7.94 5.17 -1.49
N ILE A 65 -6.81 5.76 -1.06
CA ILE A 65 -5.79 5.08 -0.28
C ILE A 65 -5.37 5.96 0.91
N PRO A 66 -6.24 6.16 1.92
CA PRO A 66 -5.83 6.81 3.14
C PRO A 66 -4.65 6.09 3.79
N HIS A 67 -3.66 6.86 4.22
CA HIS A 67 -2.44 6.31 4.79
C HIS A 67 -1.80 7.28 5.77
N ALA A 68 -1.21 6.75 6.85
CA ALA A 68 -0.43 7.53 7.78
C ALA A 68 0.71 6.70 8.39
N LYS A 69 1.83 7.38 8.66
CA LYS A 69 2.87 6.90 9.58
C LYS A 69 2.53 7.35 10.99
N SER A 70 2.55 6.43 11.95
CA SER A 70 2.23 6.76 13.34
C SER A 70 2.93 5.83 14.32
N GLU A 71 3.38 6.37 15.44
CA GLU A 71 3.85 5.57 16.59
C GLU A 71 2.73 4.74 17.22
N ALA A 72 1.47 5.13 16.95
CA ALA A 72 0.29 4.39 17.35
C ALA A 72 0.12 3.04 16.60
N VAL A 73 0.92 2.79 15.56
CA VAL A 73 0.92 1.54 14.81
C VAL A 73 1.92 0.55 15.41
N LYS A 74 1.51 -0.70 15.63
CA LYS A 74 2.37 -1.78 16.16
C LYS A 74 3.24 -2.38 15.06
N ALA A 75 2.64 -2.62 13.90
CA ALA A 75 3.28 -3.21 12.74
C ALA A 75 2.57 -2.75 11.47
N PRO A 76 3.27 -2.65 10.33
CA PRO A 76 2.64 -2.31 9.06
C PRO A 76 1.48 -3.25 8.74
N ALA A 77 0.38 -2.67 8.28
CA ALA A 77 -0.83 -3.42 7.97
C ALA A 77 -1.68 -2.68 6.91
N LEU A 78 -2.54 -3.46 6.27
CA LEU A 78 -3.48 -2.97 5.27
C LEU A 78 -4.90 -3.39 5.65
N THR A 79 -5.86 -2.50 5.44
CA THR A 79 -7.29 -2.81 5.48
C THR A 79 -7.97 -2.34 4.21
N ALA A 80 -9.12 -2.93 3.87
CA ALA A 80 -9.85 -2.59 2.65
C ALA A 80 -11.36 -2.63 2.88
N ILE A 81 -12.07 -1.73 2.21
CA ILE A 81 -13.53 -1.75 2.11
C ILE A 81 -13.99 -1.57 0.66
N THR A 82 -15.11 -2.18 0.33
CA THR A 82 -15.87 -1.84 -0.89
C THR A 82 -17.17 -1.15 -0.51
N VAL A 83 -17.48 -0.06 -1.23
CA VAL A 83 -18.67 0.77 -1.03
C VAL A 83 -19.42 0.81 -2.37
N PRO A 84 -20.38 -0.10 -2.60
CA PRO A 84 -21.05 -0.21 -3.91
C PRO A 84 -21.75 1.07 -4.35
N ASP A 85 -22.36 1.79 -3.41
CA ASP A 85 -23.05 3.05 -3.67
C ASP A 85 -22.06 4.22 -3.93
N GLY A 86 -20.78 4.00 -3.61
CA GLY A 86 -19.74 5.03 -3.67
C GLY A 86 -19.80 6.00 -2.49
N VAL A 87 -18.68 6.64 -2.20
CA VAL A 87 -18.57 7.71 -1.20
C VAL A 87 -17.81 8.88 -1.81
N ASP A 88 -18.30 10.09 -1.56
CA ASP A 88 -17.57 11.29 -1.95
C ASP A 88 -16.27 11.38 -1.09
N TYR A 89 -15.14 11.34 -1.78
CA TYR A 89 -13.81 11.35 -1.17
C TYR A 89 -12.92 12.48 -1.71
N ASP A 90 -13.54 13.53 -2.25
CA ASP A 90 -12.83 14.64 -2.92
C ASP A 90 -11.90 14.12 -4.05
N SER A 91 -12.36 13.16 -4.82
CA SER A 91 -11.57 12.54 -5.88
C SER A 91 -11.22 13.53 -6.99
N PRO A 92 -9.97 13.54 -7.51
CA PRO A 92 -9.56 14.47 -8.57
C PRO A 92 -10.37 14.35 -9.87
N ASP A 93 -10.98 13.19 -10.12
CA ASP A 93 -11.83 12.94 -11.28
C ASP A 93 -13.33 13.19 -11.01
N GLY A 94 -13.68 13.68 -9.82
CA GLY A 94 -15.04 13.98 -9.39
C GLY A 94 -15.94 12.75 -9.22
N LYS A 95 -15.38 11.53 -9.29
CA LYS A 95 -16.15 10.30 -9.12
C LYS A 95 -16.15 9.84 -7.67
N PRO A 96 -17.26 9.28 -7.16
CA PRO A 96 -17.28 8.69 -5.83
C PRO A 96 -16.39 7.46 -5.74
N CYS A 97 -15.68 7.32 -4.62
CA CYS A 97 -14.84 6.16 -4.38
C CYS A 97 -15.66 4.93 -3.97
N LYS A 98 -15.40 3.80 -4.60
CA LYS A 98 -16.05 2.51 -4.34
C LYS A 98 -15.11 1.45 -3.76
N LEU A 99 -13.81 1.69 -3.86
CA LEU A 99 -12.77 0.81 -3.33
C LEU A 99 -11.79 1.64 -2.53
N LEU A 100 -11.68 1.37 -1.23
CA LEU A 100 -10.79 2.09 -0.34
C LEU A 100 -9.83 1.10 0.35
N PHE A 101 -8.54 1.46 0.36
CA PHE A 101 -7.50 0.76 1.11
C PHE A 101 -6.91 1.72 2.13
N MET A 102 -6.68 1.26 3.36
CA MET A 102 -5.99 2.07 4.37
C MET A 102 -4.68 1.40 4.76
N ILE A 103 -3.57 2.16 4.69
CA ILE A 103 -2.24 1.70 5.06
C ILE A 103 -1.87 2.26 6.42
N ALA A 104 -1.68 1.38 7.40
CA ALA A 104 -1.08 1.72 8.68
C ALA A 104 0.41 1.37 8.63
N ALA A 105 1.26 2.36 8.91
CA ALA A 105 2.70 2.17 8.94
C ALA A 105 3.33 2.74 10.21
N THR A 106 4.38 2.08 10.68
CA THR A 106 5.23 2.57 11.76
C THR A 106 6.07 3.75 11.27
N THR A 107 6.58 4.55 12.20
CA THR A 107 7.45 5.68 11.88
C THR A 107 8.81 5.25 11.35
N ASP A 108 9.23 4.02 11.68
CA ASP A 108 10.50 3.45 11.25
C ASP A 108 10.41 2.87 9.83
N GLY A 109 11.34 3.28 8.97
CA GLY A 109 11.49 2.73 7.62
C GLY A 109 10.49 3.28 6.57
N ASP A 110 10.64 2.79 5.34
CA ASP A 110 9.89 3.24 4.16
C ASP A 110 8.89 2.19 3.64
N VAL A 111 8.55 1.21 4.49
CA VAL A 111 7.63 0.12 4.13
C VAL A 111 6.30 0.64 3.56
N HIS A 112 5.79 1.77 4.10
CA HIS A 112 4.54 2.37 3.60
C HIS A 112 4.66 2.88 2.16
N LEU A 113 5.83 3.42 1.76
CA LEU A 113 6.05 3.89 0.38
C LEU A 113 6.14 2.70 -0.59
N GLU A 114 6.81 1.62 -0.18
CA GLU A 114 6.87 0.39 -0.96
C GLU A 114 5.48 -0.21 -1.16
N VAL A 115 4.70 -0.33 -0.09
CA VAL A 115 3.33 -0.86 -0.13
C VAL A 115 2.43 0.03 -0.97
N LEU A 116 2.50 1.36 -0.78
CA LEU A 116 1.73 2.34 -1.54
C LEU A 116 2.05 2.25 -3.04
N ALA A 117 3.34 2.24 -3.39
CA ALA A 117 3.78 2.15 -4.79
C ALA A 117 3.31 0.84 -5.44
N ARG A 118 3.45 -0.30 -4.74
CA ARG A 118 3.01 -1.60 -5.21
C ARG A 118 1.50 -1.64 -5.40
N LEU A 119 0.75 -1.16 -4.42
CA LEU A 119 -0.71 -1.11 -4.47
C LEU A 119 -1.19 -0.21 -5.63
N MET A 120 -0.60 0.97 -5.79
CA MET A 120 -0.90 1.87 -6.90
C MET A 120 -0.67 1.21 -8.27
N GLN A 121 0.45 0.50 -8.45
CA GLN A 121 0.74 -0.21 -9.70
C GLN A 121 -0.31 -1.28 -10.04
N LEU A 122 -0.88 -1.94 -9.03
CA LEU A 122 -1.95 -2.90 -9.24
C LEU A 122 -3.28 -2.20 -9.57
N LEU A 123 -3.62 -1.15 -8.82
CA LEU A 123 -4.91 -0.45 -8.92
C LEU A 123 -5.06 0.42 -10.18
N MET A 124 -3.96 0.72 -10.89
CA MET A 124 -4.03 1.39 -12.18
C MET A 124 -4.69 0.56 -13.31
N HIS A 125 -4.98 -0.71 -13.05
CA HIS A 125 -5.65 -1.60 -14.01
C HIS A 125 -7.14 -1.71 -13.70
N GLU A 126 -7.97 -1.17 -14.58
CA GLU A 126 -9.44 -1.13 -14.42
C GLU A 126 -10.07 -2.53 -14.28
N ASP A 127 -9.56 -3.51 -15.03
CA ASP A 127 -10.01 -4.91 -14.93
C ASP A 127 -9.79 -5.49 -13.54
N PHE A 128 -8.68 -5.13 -12.90
CA PHE A 128 -8.34 -5.57 -11.56
C PHE A 128 -9.22 -4.90 -10.50
N THR A 129 -9.39 -3.58 -10.56
CA THR A 129 -10.25 -2.85 -9.63
C THR A 129 -11.72 -3.26 -9.77
N ALA A 130 -12.18 -3.57 -11.00
CA ALA A 130 -13.54 -4.08 -11.24
C ALA A 130 -13.75 -5.44 -10.56
N LYS A 131 -12.77 -6.36 -10.66
CA LYS A 131 -12.83 -7.66 -9.97
C LYS A 131 -12.87 -7.50 -8.45
N LEU A 132 -12.05 -6.61 -7.89
CA LEU A 132 -12.05 -6.34 -6.44
C LEU A 132 -13.40 -5.77 -5.96
N LYS A 133 -13.98 -4.83 -6.71
CA LYS A 133 -15.30 -4.28 -6.40
C LYS A 133 -16.43 -5.30 -6.49
N ALA A 134 -16.28 -6.32 -7.35
CA ALA A 134 -17.25 -7.40 -7.53
C ALA A 134 -17.10 -8.57 -6.56
N ALA A 135 -15.98 -8.68 -5.85
CA ALA A 135 -15.72 -9.76 -4.89
C ALA A 135 -16.80 -9.86 -3.82
N LYS A 136 -17.21 -11.08 -3.51
CA LYS A 136 -18.30 -11.37 -2.56
C LYS A 136 -17.79 -11.79 -1.18
N THR A 137 -16.57 -12.28 -1.10
CA THR A 137 -15.97 -12.73 0.15
C THR A 137 -14.55 -12.17 0.32
N PRO A 138 -14.08 -11.99 1.57
CA PRO A 138 -12.70 -11.57 1.83
C PRO A 138 -11.66 -12.53 1.24
N GLU A 139 -11.97 -13.82 1.18
CA GLU A 139 -11.12 -14.84 0.58
C GLU A 139 -10.94 -14.62 -0.93
N GLU A 140 -12.06 -14.37 -1.63
CA GLU A 140 -12.04 -14.04 -3.05
C GLU A 140 -11.26 -12.75 -3.31
N PHE A 141 -11.48 -11.72 -2.48
CA PHE A 141 -10.77 -10.45 -2.57
C PHE A 141 -9.25 -10.63 -2.44
N ILE A 142 -8.79 -11.38 -1.44
CA ILE A 142 -7.36 -11.70 -1.25
C ILE A 142 -6.82 -12.51 -2.42
N SER A 143 -7.57 -13.52 -2.91
CA SER A 143 -7.16 -14.37 -4.03
C SER A 143 -6.94 -13.56 -5.30
N ILE A 144 -7.79 -12.57 -5.58
CA ILE A 144 -7.64 -11.67 -6.73
C ILE A 144 -6.35 -10.85 -6.61
N ILE A 145 -6.03 -10.35 -5.41
CA ILE A 145 -4.79 -9.60 -5.16
C ILE A 145 -3.59 -10.52 -5.32
N ASP A 146 -3.61 -11.71 -4.71
CA ASP A 146 -2.51 -12.67 -4.74
C ASP A 146 -2.17 -13.10 -6.17
N ALA A 147 -3.18 -13.41 -6.98
CA ALA A 147 -3.01 -13.76 -8.38
C ALA A 147 -2.36 -12.61 -9.17
N ARG A 148 -2.82 -11.39 -8.96
CA ARG A 148 -2.28 -10.21 -9.66
C ARG A 148 -0.87 -9.84 -9.21
N GLU A 149 -0.58 -9.96 -7.91
CA GLU A 149 0.78 -9.78 -7.39
C GLU A 149 1.74 -10.81 -7.98
N THR A 150 1.33 -12.08 -8.03
CA THR A 150 2.16 -13.15 -8.58
C THR A 150 2.43 -12.96 -10.07
N GLU A 151 1.45 -12.48 -10.83
CA GLU A 151 1.61 -12.17 -12.24
C GLU A 151 2.58 -10.98 -12.46
N LYS A 152 2.42 -9.91 -11.69
CA LYS A 152 3.14 -8.65 -11.91
C LYS A 152 4.49 -8.58 -11.20
N PHE A 153 4.61 -9.26 -10.08
CA PHE A 153 5.81 -9.35 -9.26
C PHE A 153 6.12 -10.81 -8.98
N PRO A 154 6.57 -11.58 -10.00
CA PRO A 154 7.00 -12.96 -9.77
C PRO A 154 8.04 -12.95 -8.65
N ASP A 155 7.90 -13.86 -7.68
CA ASP A 155 8.80 -13.93 -6.54
C ASP A 155 10.24 -13.92 -7.04
N GLU A 156 10.96 -12.83 -6.79
CA GLU A 156 12.42 -12.87 -6.83
C GLU A 156 12.81 -13.95 -5.82
N PRO A 157 13.64 -14.93 -6.22
CA PRO A 157 14.06 -15.98 -5.30
C PRO A 157 14.54 -15.29 -4.03
N LYS A 158 13.98 -15.66 -2.88
CA LYS A 158 14.44 -15.17 -1.58
C LYS A 158 15.94 -15.44 -1.55
N ALA A 159 16.73 -14.41 -1.75
CA ALA A 159 18.15 -14.49 -1.47
C ALA A 159 18.23 -14.75 0.03
N GLU A 160 18.45 -15.99 0.41
CA GLU A 160 18.90 -16.33 1.75
C GLU A 160 20.16 -15.50 1.97
N VAL A 161 20.03 -14.45 2.76
CA VAL A 161 21.16 -13.62 3.16
C VAL A 161 21.95 -14.45 4.15
N PRO A 162 23.09 -15.05 3.79
CA PRO A 162 23.96 -15.61 4.79
C PRO A 162 24.45 -14.43 5.63
N ALA A 163 24.25 -14.52 6.94
CA ALA A 163 24.74 -13.56 7.90
C ALA A 163 26.27 -13.46 7.82
N LYS A 164 26.79 -12.61 6.97
CA LYS A 164 28.19 -12.17 6.98
C LYS A 164 28.20 -10.64 7.01
N LYS A 165 28.82 -10.12 8.07
CA LYS A 165 29.15 -8.71 8.24
C LYS A 165 29.94 -8.22 7.02
N GLY A 166 29.31 -7.38 6.20
CA GLY A 166 29.91 -6.72 5.05
C GLY A 166 28.84 -5.90 4.34
N TYR A 167 29.11 -4.63 4.13
CA TYR A 167 28.21 -3.75 3.37
C TYR A 167 28.17 -4.19 1.91
N ARG A 168 27.01 -4.55 1.39
CA ARG A 168 26.79 -4.67 -0.05
C ARG A 168 26.14 -3.38 -0.54
N VAL A 169 26.89 -2.61 -1.33
CA VAL A 169 26.35 -1.46 -2.06
C VAL A 169 25.79 -1.98 -3.37
N LEU A 170 24.48 -1.97 -3.54
CA LEU A 170 23.82 -2.18 -4.81
C LEU A 170 23.70 -0.81 -5.51
N ALA A 171 24.61 -0.52 -6.43
CA ALA A 171 24.50 0.66 -7.29
C ALA A 171 23.54 0.35 -8.42
N ILE A 172 22.32 0.91 -8.40
CA ILE A 172 21.41 0.88 -9.53
C ILE A 172 21.76 2.05 -10.43
N THR A 173 22.47 1.78 -11.51
CA THR A 173 22.75 2.77 -12.55
C THR A 173 21.65 2.71 -13.61
N ALA A 174 20.55 3.42 -13.38
CA ALA A 174 19.54 3.69 -14.40
C ALA A 174 19.73 5.11 -14.91
N CYS A 175 20.61 5.29 -15.89
CA CYS A 175 20.70 6.54 -16.61
C CYS A 175 20.21 6.32 -18.06
N PRO A 176 19.10 6.94 -18.49
CA PRO A 176 18.58 6.76 -19.84
C PRO A 176 19.41 7.42 -20.94
N THR A 177 20.48 8.15 -20.60
CA THR A 177 21.25 8.97 -21.57
C THR A 177 22.73 8.66 -21.67
N GLY A 178 23.28 7.62 -21.00
CA GLY A 178 24.72 7.47 -21.13
C GLY A 178 25.39 6.25 -20.56
N ILE A 179 25.88 5.44 -21.43
CA ILE A 179 26.80 4.32 -21.18
C ILE A 179 28.13 4.79 -20.51
N ALA A 180 28.47 6.08 -20.58
CA ALA A 180 29.73 6.62 -20.08
C ALA A 180 29.89 6.64 -18.55
N HIS A 181 28.79 6.81 -17.79
CA HIS A 181 28.85 6.86 -16.33
C HIS A 181 28.95 5.49 -15.66
N THR A 182 28.53 4.43 -16.33
CA THR A 182 28.63 3.06 -15.85
C THR A 182 30.07 2.55 -15.86
N TYR A 183 30.87 3.00 -16.82
CA TYR A 183 32.27 2.60 -16.95
C TYR A 183 33.20 3.25 -15.90
N MET A 184 32.85 4.44 -15.41
CA MET A 184 33.66 5.13 -14.39
C MET A 184 33.49 4.54 -12.98
N ALA A 185 32.32 4.02 -12.65
CA ALA A 185 32.05 3.37 -11.36
C ALA A 185 32.79 2.02 -11.21
N ALA A 186 32.92 1.27 -12.32
CA ALA A 186 33.59 -0.02 -12.32
C ALA A 186 35.12 0.08 -12.19
N ARG A 187 35.71 1.20 -12.59
CA ARG A 187 37.18 1.39 -12.57
C ARG A 187 37.74 1.89 -11.23
N SER A 188 36.89 2.38 -10.33
CA SER A 188 37.35 2.87 -9.02
C SER A 188 37.61 1.74 -8.00
N GLU A 189 37.18 0.51 -8.28
CA GLU A 189 37.38 -0.63 -7.38
C GLU A 189 38.69 -1.41 -7.62
N GLU A 190 39.41 -1.15 -8.72
CA GLU A 190 40.65 -1.84 -9.04
C GLU A 190 41.94 -1.21 -8.44
N HIS A 191 41.82 -0.11 -7.68
CA HIS A 191 42.98 0.63 -7.15
C HIS A 191 43.10 0.67 -5.62
N THR A 192 42.48 -0.25 -4.90
CA THR A 192 42.75 -0.43 -3.44
C THR A 192 43.04 -1.90 -3.14
N SER A 193 44.24 -2.27 -3.45
CA SER A 193 44.97 -3.44 -2.84
C SER A 193 46.27 -2.97 -2.25
#